data_01f56f82deaf5dbde7ac02e88e333fd4
#
_entry.id   01f56f82deaf5dbde7ac02e88e333fd4
#
_cell.length_a   1.000
_cell.length_b   1.000
_cell.length_c   1.000
_cell.angle_alpha   90.00
_cell.angle_beta   90.00
_cell.angle_gamma   90.00
#
_symmetry.space_group_name_H-M   'P 1'
#
loop_
_entity.id
_entity.type
_entity.pdbx_description
1 polymer ?
#
loop_
_entity_poly.entity_id
_entity_poly.type
_entity_poly.pdbx_seq_one_letter_code
_entity_poly.pdbx_strand_id
1 'polypeptide(L)'
;LCQIMDKLGKVGTGFLTDLDKLEGLKNGLDEMTVKQFNAIKLEKKRQLCAVIEEHEGVKLDPSFMFDVQVKRLHEYKRQLLNAMHIIYLYQQLQNDPNRAMQPRVFLFGAKAAPGYAVAKRIIRLINSLAAEVNADPICRDRLQVVFLENYRVSLAEHLMPASEVSQQISTAGKEA
;
A
#
# COMPACT_ATOMS: atom_id res chain seq x y z
N LEU A 1 -14.67 3.11 -10.56
CA LEU A 1 -14.59 1.89 -11.38
C LEU A 1 -15.88 1.71 -12.20
N CYS A 2 -17.08 1.77 -11.58
CA CYS A 2 -18.36 1.63 -12.30
C CYS A 2 -18.49 2.62 -13.47
N GLN A 3 -18.12 3.88 -13.27
CA GLN A 3 -18.19 4.89 -14.34
C GLN A 3 -17.28 4.60 -15.55
N ILE A 4 -16.10 3.99 -15.31
CA ILE A 4 -15.21 3.53 -16.39
C ILE A 4 -15.84 2.32 -17.08
N MET A 5 -16.42 1.41 -16.33
CA MET A 5 -17.09 0.21 -16.84
C MET A 5 -18.32 0.56 -17.69
N ASP A 6 -19.14 1.51 -17.23
CA ASP A 6 -20.31 2.01 -17.98
C ASP A 6 -19.91 2.67 -19.31
N LYS A 7 -18.79 3.42 -19.32
CA LYS A 7 -18.27 4.06 -20.55
C LYS A 7 -17.68 3.06 -21.54
N LEU A 8 -17.11 1.95 -21.06
CA LEU A 8 -16.56 0.93 -21.94
C LEU A 8 -17.64 0.12 -22.67
N GLY A 9 -18.94 0.22 -22.25
CA GLY A 9 -20.09 -0.37 -22.95
C GLY A 9 -20.03 -1.88 -23.23
N LYS A 10 -18.84 -2.46 -23.10
CA LYS A 10 -18.56 -3.86 -23.48
C LYS A 10 -18.67 -4.86 -22.33
N VAL A 11 -18.56 -4.38 -21.09
CA VAL A 11 -18.58 -5.25 -19.91
C VAL A 11 -19.89 -5.12 -19.14
N GLY A 12 -20.60 -3.96 -19.25
CA GLY A 12 -21.84 -3.70 -18.54
C GLY A 12 -21.69 -3.91 -17.03
N THR A 13 -22.77 -4.14 -16.31
CA THR A 13 -22.76 -4.45 -14.87
C THR A 13 -22.61 -5.94 -14.56
N GLY A 14 -22.47 -6.77 -15.56
CA GLY A 14 -22.39 -8.24 -15.40
C GLY A 14 -21.22 -8.73 -14.55
N PHE A 15 -20.16 -7.93 -14.42
CA PHE A 15 -19.02 -8.24 -13.57
C PHE A 15 -19.35 -8.26 -12.06
N LEU A 16 -20.49 -7.70 -11.65
CA LEU A 16 -20.92 -7.73 -10.24
C LEU A 16 -21.24 -9.16 -9.79
N THR A 17 -21.64 -10.01 -10.71
CA THR A 17 -21.96 -11.42 -10.45
C THR A 17 -21.02 -12.40 -11.12
N ASP A 18 -20.19 -11.92 -12.04
CA ASP A 18 -19.26 -12.74 -12.84
C ASP A 18 -17.99 -11.93 -13.11
N LEU A 19 -16.96 -12.15 -12.29
CA LEU A 19 -15.71 -11.40 -12.33
C LEU A 19 -14.89 -11.65 -13.62
N ASP A 20 -15.09 -12.78 -14.30
CA ASP A 20 -14.36 -13.10 -15.54
C ASP A 20 -14.67 -12.08 -16.65
N LYS A 21 -15.84 -11.44 -16.58
CA LYS A 21 -16.20 -10.35 -17.49
C LYS A 21 -15.28 -9.12 -17.40
N LEU A 22 -14.52 -8.97 -16.30
CA LEU A 22 -13.49 -7.93 -16.19
C LEU A 22 -12.36 -8.10 -17.20
N GLU A 23 -12.13 -9.32 -17.74
CA GLU A 23 -11.14 -9.50 -18.80
C GLU A 23 -11.41 -8.67 -20.04
N GLY A 24 -12.67 -8.34 -20.31
CA GLY A 24 -13.07 -7.45 -21.42
C GLY A 24 -12.45 -6.05 -21.34
N LEU A 25 -12.00 -5.62 -20.17
CA LEU A 25 -11.27 -4.35 -19.98
C LEU A 25 -9.96 -4.31 -20.77
N LYS A 26 -9.28 -5.44 -20.95
CA LYS A 26 -8.00 -5.52 -21.66
C LYS A 26 -8.09 -4.93 -23.10
N ASN A 27 -9.25 -5.07 -23.73
CA ASN A 27 -9.48 -4.66 -25.12
C ASN A 27 -10.04 -3.24 -25.26
N GLY A 28 -10.30 -2.55 -24.16
CA GLY A 28 -10.94 -1.23 -24.15
C GLY A 28 -10.09 -0.12 -23.53
N LEU A 29 -8.82 -0.40 -23.23
CA LEU A 29 -7.90 0.56 -22.62
C LEU A 29 -7.36 1.52 -23.70
N ASP A 30 -7.96 2.68 -23.80
CA ASP A 30 -7.43 3.82 -24.53
C ASP A 30 -6.77 4.83 -23.56
N GLU A 31 -6.08 5.82 -24.12
CA GLU A 31 -5.40 6.87 -23.34
C GLU A 31 -6.37 7.64 -22.42
N MET A 32 -7.60 7.87 -22.88
CA MET A 32 -8.62 8.56 -22.11
C MET A 32 -9.06 7.73 -20.89
N THR A 33 -9.24 6.43 -21.08
CA THR A 33 -9.58 5.49 -19.98
C THR A 33 -8.48 5.42 -18.95
N VAL A 34 -7.21 5.35 -19.38
CA VAL A 34 -6.04 5.36 -18.48
C VAL A 34 -5.99 6.68 -17.69
N LYS A 35 -6.21 7.82 -18.33
CA LYS A 35 -6.26 9.13 -17.65
C LYS A 35 -7.37 9.20 -16.62
N GLN A 36 -8.55 8.71 -16.92
CA GLN A 36 -9.68 8.66 -16.00
C GLN A 36 -9.40 7.72 -14.81
N PHE A 37 -8.83 6.55 -15.06
CA PHE A 37 -8.44 5.62 -14.02
C PHE A 37 -7.42 6.24 -13.07
N ASN A 38 -6.39 6.89 -13.58
CA ASN A 38 -5.36 7.57 -12.78
C ASN A 38 -5.96 8.72 -11.95
N ALA A 39 -6.93 9.47 -12.48
CA ALA A 39 -7.62 10.50 -11.72
C ALA A 39 -8.44 9.92 -10.55
N ILE A 40 -9.16 8.81 -10.77
CA ILE A 40 -9.90 8.11 -9.72
C ILE A 40 -8.93 7.55 -8.67
N LYS A 41 -7.82 6.95 -9.11
CA LYS A 41 -6.78 6.42 -8.23
C LYS A 41 -6.22 7.50 -7.32
N LEU A 42 -5.86 8.65 -7.90
CA LEU A 42 -5.35 9.81 -7.15
C LEU A 42 -6.37 10.31 -6.12
N GLU A 43 -7.66 10.35 -6.48
CA GLU A 43 -8.71 10.75 -5.55
C GLU A 43 -8.82 9.75 -4.37
N LYS A 44 -8.75 8.44 -4.66
CA LYS A 44 -8.73 7.41 -3.60
C LYS A 44 -7.52 7.53 -2.68
N LYS A 45 -6.36 7.90 -3.23
CA LYS A 45 -5.16 8.18 -2.43
C LYS A 45 -5.33 9.40 -1.55
N ARG A 46 -5.93 10.49 -2.04
CA ARG A 46 -6.25 11.67 -1.22
C ARG A 46 -7.18 11.35 -0.05
N GLN A 47 -8.23 10.55 -0.32
CA GLN A 47 -9.15 10.09 0.72
C GLN A 47 -8.41 9.27 1.79
N LEU A 48 -7.55 8.34 1.39
CA LEU A 48 -6.73 7.57 2.32
C LEU A 48 -5.75 8.46 3.10
N CYS A 49 -5.10 9.42 2.46
CA CYS A 49 -4.21 10.38 3.13
C CYS A 49 -4.94 11.15 4.24
N ALA A 50 -6.15 11.62 3.97
CA ALA A 50 -6.96 12.32 4.96
C ALA A 50 -7.31 11.42 6.16
N VAL A 51 -7.69 10.15 5.92
CA VAL A 51 -7.96 9.18 6.98
C VAL A 51 -6.71 8.88 7.82
N ILE A 52 -5.55 8.75 7.18
CA ILE A 52 -4.28 8.50 7.90
C ILE A 52 -3.87 9.74 8.70
N GLU A 53 -3.99 10.93 8.15
CA GLU A 53 -3.68 12.18 8.86
C GLU A 53 -4.57 12.37 10.09
N GLU A 54 -5.87 12.05 9.98
CA GLU A 54 -6.83 12.14 11.09
C GLU A 54 -6.52 11.13 12.21
N HIS A 55 -6.16 9.88 11.86
CA HIS A 55 -6.01 8.80 12.84
C HIS A 55 -4.59 8.64 13.38
N GLU A 56 -3.58 8.84 12.54
CA GLU A 56 -2.18 8.60 12.87
C GLU A 56 -1.37 9.90 13.00
N GLY A 57 -1.96 11.04 12.62
CA GLY A 57 -1.26 12.34 12.63
C GLY A 57 -0.13 12.44 11.59
N VAL A 58 -0.08 11.54 10.61
CA VAL A 58 0.98 11.47 9.60
C VAL A 58 0.46 11.99 8.27
N LYS A 59 1.13 13.02 7.74
CA LYS A 59 0.81 13.57 6.43
C LYS A 59 1.56 12.82 5.33
N LEU A 60 0.82 12.31 4.36
CA LEU A 60 1.34 11.59 3.20
C LEU A 60 1.16 12.39 1.91
N ASP A 61 2.08 12.20 0.96
CA ASP A 61 1.94 12.73 -0.40
C ASP A 61 1.20 11.71 -1.28
N PRO A 62 0.00 12.04 -1.81
CA PRO A 62 -0.75 11.13 -2.67
C PRO A 62 -0.09 10.89 -4.04
N SER A 63 0.97 11.62 -4.40
CA SER A 63 1.75 11.36 -5.62
C SER A 63 2.72 10.19 -5.47
N PHE A 64 3.10 9.81 -4.25
CA PHE A 64 3.99 8.69 -3.98
C PHE A 64 3.31 7.36 -4.33
N MET A 65 4.08 6.36 -4.70
CA MET A 65 3.58 4.99 -4.86
C MET A 65 3.24 4.40 -3.48
N PHE A 66 2.00 3.91 -3.32
CA PHE A 66 1.57 3.27 -2.08
C PHE A 66 1.78 1.77 -2.16
N ASP A 67 2.72 1.29 -1.35
CA ASP A 67 3.11 -0.11 -1.20
C ASP A 67 2.56 -0.63 0.12
N VAL A 68 1.58 -1.53 0.09
CA VAL A 68 0.84 -1.95 1.27
C VAL A 68 1.10 -3.41 1.63
N GLN A 69 1.26 -3.66 2.92
CA GLN A 69 1.26 -5.01 3.50
C GLN A 69 0.31 -5.04 4.70
N VAL A 70 -0.97 -5.28 4.42
CA VAL A 70 -2.06 -5.22 5.39
C VAL A 70 -2.65 -6.59 5.62
N LYS A 71 -2.17 -7.26 6.66
CA LYS A 71 -2.57 -8.61 7.07
C LYS A 71 -2.13 -8.89 8.50
N ARG A 72 -2.81 -9.81 9.21
CA ARG A 72 -2.38 -10.24 10.54
C ARG A 72 -0.90 -10.59 10.54
N LEU A 73 -0.18 -10.12 11.56
CA LEU A 73 1.24 -10.37 11.63
C LEU A 73 1.53 -11.84 11.95
N HIS A 74 2.35 -12.46 11.11
CA HIS A 74 2.84 -13.81 11.30
C HIS A 74 4.17 -14.00 10.56
N GLU A 75 5.10 -14.79 11.13
CA GLU A 75 6.43 -15.00 10.53
C GLU A 75 6.36 -15.49 9.09
N TYR A 76 5.43 -16.42 8.75
CA TYR A 76 5.30 -16.91 7.37
C TYR A 76 4.78 -15.88 6.37
N LYS A 77 4.16 -14.77 6.82
CA LYS A 77 3.72 -13.65 5.95
C LYS A 77 4.85 -12.70 5.62
N ARG A 78 5.98 -12.87 6.29
CA ARG A 78 7.27 -12.22 6.01
C ARG A 78 7.25 -10.68 6.07
N GLN A 79 6.46 -10.09 6.98
CA GLN A 79 6.52 -8.63 7.22
C GLN A 79 7.94 -8.19 7.64
N LEU A 80 8.68 -9.05 8.34
CA LEU A 80 10.09 -8.82 8.64
C LEU A 80 10.94 -8.67 7.37
N LEU A 81 10.71 -9.51 6.35
CA LEU A 81 11.43 -9.40 5.07
C LEU A 81 11.15 -8.06 4.39
N ASN A 82 9.91 -7.59 4.42
CA ASN A 82 9.56 -6.27 3.89
C ASN A 82 10.23 -5.14 4.70
N ALA A 83 10.26 -5.24 6.04
CA ALA A 83 10.99 -4.28 6.86
C ALA A 83 12.50 -4.26 6.53
N MET A 84 13.13 -5.41 6.30
CA MET A 84 14.53 -5.49 5.85
C MET A 84 14.72 -4.86 4.47
N HIS A 85 13.76 -5.02 3.55
CA HIS A 85 13.79 -4.34 2.25
C HIS A 85 13.74 -2.81 2.42
N ILE A 86 12.93 -2.30 3.32
CA ILE A 86 12.88 -0.86 3.61
C ILE A 86 14.19 -0.36 4.20
N ILE A 87 14.81 -1.12 5.13
CA ILE A 87 16.14 -0.81 5.67
C ILE A 87 17.17 -0.75 4.54
N TYR A 88 17.14 -1.69 3.61
CA TYR A 88 18.02 -1.68 2.45
C TYR A 88 17.83 -0.42 1.59
N LEU A 89 16.58 -0.04 1.28
CA LEU A 89 16.29 1.19 0.53
C LEU A 89 16.79 2.44 1.27
N TYR A 90 16.57 2.50 2.58
CA TYR A 90 17.05 3.57 3.43
C TYR A 90 18.58 3.70 3.38
N GLN A 91 19.30 2.59 3.54
CA GLN A 91 20.76 2.57 3.42
C GLN A 91 21.25 2.99 2.03
N GLN A 92 20.54 2.62 0.97
CA GLN A 92 20.88 3.08 -0.38
C GLN A 92 20.76 4.60 -0.52
N LEU A 93 19.73 5.22 0.08
CA LEU A 93 19.56 6.67 0.10
C LEU A 93 20.60 7.38 0.96
N GLN A 94 21.01 6.76 2.08
CA GLN A 94 22.10 7.27 2.93
C GLN A 94 23.45 7.29 2.19
N ASN A 95 23.75 6.22 1.45
CA ASN A 95 24.98 6.08 0.70
C ASN A 95 25.02 6.96 -0.57
N ASP A 96 23.89 7.17 -1.21
CA ASP A 96 23.72 8.01 -2.40
C ASP A 96 22.44 8.83 -2.31
N PRO A 97 22.48 10.03 -1.71
CA PRO A 97 21.31 10.91 -1.59
C PRO A 97 20.72 11.35 -2.92
N ASN A 98 21.42 11.23 -4.03
CA ASN A 98 20.96 11.60 -5.38
C ASN A 98 20.45 10.39 -6.18
N ARG A 99 20.47 9.20 -5.59
CA ARG A 99 19.98 7.99 -6.26
C ARG A 99 18.57 8.17 -6.78
N ALA A 100 18.37 7.87 -8.05
CA ALA A 100 17.04 7.83 -8.65
C ALA A 100 16.21 6.73 -8.01
N MET A 101 15.08 7.11 -7.40
CA MET A 101 14.12 6.20 -6.78
C MET A 101 12.71 6.73 -7.00
N GLN A 102 11.78 5.85 -7.35
CA GLN A 102 10.35 6.19 -7.37
C GLN A 102 9.90 6.52 -5.93
N PRO A 103 9.40 7.73 -5.64
CA PRO A 103 8.88 8.07 -4.31
C PRO A 103 7.82 7.07 -3.83
N ARG A 104 7.94 6.62 -2.59
CA ARG A 104 7.17 5.49 -2.08
C ARG A 104 6.79 5.65 -0.62
N VAL A 105 5.56 5.24 -0.31
CA VAL A 105 5.07 5.06 1.07
C VAL A 105 4.85 3.58 1.31
N PHE A 106 5.47 3.04 2.35
CA PHE A 106 5.16 1.70 2.86
C PHE A 106 4.11 1.78 3.96
N LEU A 107 2.96 1.15 3.72
CA LEU A 107 1.85 1.10 4.65
C LEU A 107 1.72 -0.31 5.24
N PHE A 108 1.98 -0.44 6.53
CA PHE A 108 1.74 -1.67 7.27
C PHE A 108 0.42 -1.56 8.04
N GLY A 109 -0.36 -2.62 8.04
CA GLY A 109 -1.52 -2.77 8.90
C GLY A 109 -1.59 -4.18 9.42
N ALA A 110 -1.41 -4.36 10.74
CA ALA A 110 -1.35 -5.68 11.31
C ALA A 110 -1.86 -5.70 12.76
N LYS A 111 -2.29 -6.88 13.20
CA LYS A 111 -2.57 -7.20 14.60
C LYS A 111 -1.80 -8.46 14.95
N ALA A 112 -1.18 -8.48 16.14
CA ALA A 112 -0.52 -9.66 16.70
C ALA A 112 -1.39 -10.28 17.80
N ALA A 113 -1.36 -11.61 17.91
CA ALA A 113 -1.95 -12.29 19.07
C ALA A 113 -1.24 -11.85 20.35
N PRO A 114 -1.94 -11.72 21.49
CA PRO A 114 -1.38 -11.21 22.75
C PRO A 114 -0.13 -11.93 23.23
N GLY A 115 -0.05 -13.27 23.08
CA GLY A 115 1.10 -14.09 23.46
C GLY A 115 2.20 -14.21 22.41
N TYR A 116 2.04 -13.63 21.21
CA TYR A 116 2.99 -13.81 20.10
C TYR A 116 4.13 -12.80 20.19
N ALA A 117 5.14 -13.09 21.03
CA ALA A 117 6.24 -12.19 21.34
C ALA A 117 7.05 -11.75 20.09
N VAL A 118 7.33 -12.68 19.14
CA VAL A 118 8.07 -12.38 17.92
C VAL A 118 7.29 -11.38 17.06
N ALA A 119 5.99 -11.59 16.89
CA ALA A 119 5.14 -10.67 16.13
C ALA A 119 5.17 -9.25 16.72
N LYS A 120 5.10 -9.12 18.05
CA LYS A 120 5.20 -7.82 18.72
C LYS A 120 6.55 -7.14 18.51
N ARG A 121 7.65 -7.91 18.48
CA ARG A 121 8.99 -7.39 18.18
C ARG A 121 9.09 -6.88 16.75
N ILE A 122 8.47 -7.57 15.79
CA ILE A 122 8.41 -7.13 14.39
C ILE A 122 7.62 -5.83 14.26
N ILE A 123 6.47 -5.69 14.93
CA ILE A 123 5.71 -4.43 14.98
C ILE A 123 6.57 -3.30 15.55
N ARG A 124 7.27 -3.56 16.66
CA ARG A 124 8.18 -2.58 17.27
C ARG A 124 9.29 -2.17 16.31
N LEU A 125 9.90 -3.13 15.60
CA LEU A 125 10.93 -2.84 14.60
C LEU A 125 10.38 -1.93 13.49
N ILE A 126 9.20 -2.23 12.94
CA ILE A 126 8.57 -1.42 11.89
C ILE A 126 8.29 0.01 12.39
N ASN A 127 7.78 0.17 13.62
CA ASN A 127 7.53 1.50 14.19
C ASN A 127 8.84 2.27 14.45
N SER A 128 9.90 1.60 14.93
CA SER A 128 11.21 2.24 15.09
C SER A 128 11.81 2.66 13.75
N LEU A 129 11.68 1.80 12.73
CA LEU A 129 12.11 2.12 11.37
C LEU A 129 11.32 3.29 10.78
N ALA A 130 10.00 3.34 11.01
CA ALA A 130 9.15 4.45 10.59
C ALA A 130 9.60 5.77 11.23
N ALA A 131 9.87 5.77 12.52
CA ALA A 131 10.34 6.95 13.24
C ALA A 131 11.68 7.47 12.68
N GLU A 132 12.62 6.57 12.40
CA GLU A 132 13.93 6.91 11.84
C GLU A 132 13.82 7.44 10.40
N VAL A 133 13.18 6.70 9.52
CA VAL A 133 13.04 7.04 8.09
C VAL A 133 12.27 8.35 7.91
N ASN A 134 11.16 8.52 8.63
CA ASN A 134 10.30 9.70 8.45
C ASN A 134 10.93 10.98 9.05
N ALA A 135 11.84 10.86 10.00
CA ALA A 135 12.58 12.00 10.57
C ALA A 135 13.76 12.45 9.68
N ASP A 136 14.25 11.57 8.81
CA ASP A 136 15.43 11.83 8.00
C ASP A 136 15.13 12.75 6.81
N PRO A 137 15.79 13.92 6.70
CA PRO A 137 15.61 14.84 5.57
C PRO A 137 15.91 14.23 4.20
N ILE A 138 16.83 13.25 4.12
CA ILE A 138 17.19 12.55 2.87
C ILE A 138 16.00 11.74 2.34
N CYS A 139 15.16 11.23 3.24
CA CYS A 139 14.01 10.39 2.90
C CYS A 139 12.73 11.17 2.61
N ARG A 140 12.63 12.44 3.05
CA ARG A 140 11.39 13.23 3.10
C ARG A 140 10.53 13.14 1.85
N ASP A 141 11.13 13.31 0.67
CA ASP A 141 10.43 13.37 -0.62
C ASP A 141 10.54 12.06 -1.41
N ARG A 142 10.94 10.95 -0.78
CA ARG A 142 11.22 9.68 -1.48
C ARG A 142 10.75 8.43 -0.77
N LEU A 143 10.83 8.40 0.56
CA LEU A 143 10.58 7.21 1.34
C LEU A 143 9.85 7.58 2.64
N GLN A 144 8.66 7.02 2.83
CA GLN A 144 7.91 7.12 4.08
C GLN A 144 7.46 5.74 4.52
N VAL A 145 7.33 5.55 5.82
CA VAL A 145 6.86 4.29 6.43
C VAL A 145 5.80 4.61 7.46
N VAL A 146 4.65 3.94 7.39
CA VAL A 146 3.57 4.12 8.35
C VAL A 146 3.05 2.76 8.79
N PHE A 147 2.92 2.58 10.09
CA PHE A 147 2.21 1.46 10.69
C PHE A 147 0.83 1.92 11.13
N LEU A 148 -0.22 1.42 10.47
CA LEU A 148 -1.60 1.77 10.74
C LEU A 148 -2.12 0.97 11.93
N GLU A 149 -2.53 1.68 12.97
CA GLU A 149 -3.11 1.05 14.14
C GLU A 149 -4.49 0.46 13.84
N ASN A 150 -4.84 -0.53 14.60
CA ASN A 150 -6.17 -1.15 14.58
C ASN A 150 -6.72 -1.49 13.18
N TYR A 151 -5.87 -2.06 12.30
CA TYR A 151 -6.30 -2.49 10.97
C TYR A 151 -7.60 -3.32 11.04
N ARG A 152 -8.60 -2.89 10.27
CA ARG A 152 -9.96 -3.46 10.21
C ARG A 152 -10.56 -3.31 8.81
N VAL A 153 -11.71 -3.95 8.58
CA VAL A 153 -12.38 -3.96 7.26
C VAL A 153 -12.64 -2.53 6.74
N SER A 154 -13.15 -1.64 7.57
CA SER A 154 -13.41 -0.25 7.17
C SER A 154 -12.15 0.50 6.70
N LEU A 155 -10.99 0.21 7.29
CA LEU A 155 -9.72 0.78 6.81
C LEU A 155 -9.28 0.13 5.50
N ALA A 156 -9.55 -1.18 5.32
CA ALA A 156 -9.25 -1.88 4.06
C ALA A 156 -10.01 -1.31 2.87
N GLU A 157 -11.24 -0.85 3.07
CA GLU A 157 -12.06 -0.21 2.03
C GLU A 157 -11.43 1.08 1.46
N HIS A 158 -10.62 1.77 2.25
CA HIS A 158 -9.83 2.92 1.81
C HIS A 158 -8.45 2.51 1.25
N LEU A 159 -7.79 1.52 1.86
CA LEU A 159 -6.45 1.08 1.50
C LEU A 159 -6.41 0.39 0.13
N MET A 160 -7.30 -0.58 -0.13
CA MET A 160 -7.24 -1.38 -1.34
C MET A 160 -7.38 -0.55 -2.62
N PRO A 161 -8.35 0.37 -2.77
CA PRO A 161 -8.45 1.17 -3.98
C PRO A 161 -7.34 2.21 -4.12
N ALA A 162 -6.67 2.59 -3.03
CA ALA A 162 -5.60 3.59 -3.02
C ALA A 162 -4.20 3.00 -3.28
N SER A 163 -3.97 1.70 -3.04
CA SER A 163 -2.66 1.07 -3.19
C SER A 163 -2.29 0.79 -4.66
N GLU A 164 -1.02 0.97 -5.01
CA GLU A 164 -0.44 0.49 -6.27
C GLU A 164 0.15 -0.91 -6.12
N VAL A 165 0.78 -1.19 -4.98
CA VAL A 165 1.40 -2.48 -4.68
C VAL A 165 0.77 -3.09 -3.45
N SER A 166 0.36 -4.35 -3.53
CA SER A 166 -0.06 -5.18 -2.41
C SER A 166 0.94 -6.32 -2.22
N GLN A 167 1.66 -6.31 -1.10
CA GLN A 167 2.71 -7.28 -0.81
C GLN A 167 2.13 -8.66 -0.48
N GLN A 168 2.33 -9.61 -1.41
CA GLN A 168 1.92 -11.00 -1.29
C GLN A 168 3.15 -11.90 -1.29
N ILE A 169 3.99 -11.76 -0.25
CA ILE A 169 5.31 -12.40 -0.13
C ILE A 169 5.36 -13.53 0.89
N SER A 170 4.23 -14.11 1.24
CA SER A 170 4.16 -15.23 2.19
C SER A 170 4.97 -16.43 1.73
N THR A 171 5.41 -17.28 2.68
CA THR A 171 6.06 -18.54 2.36
C THR A 171 5.11 -19.42 1.53
N ALA A 172 5.62 -20.00 0.46
CA ALA A 172 4.84 -20.87 -0.43
C ALA A 172 4.08 -21.97 0.34
N GLY A 173 2.82 -22.20 -0.02
CA GLY A 173 1.95 -23.19 0.61
C GLY A 173 1.40 -22.82 1.99
N LYS A 174 1.66 -21.62 2.49
CA LYS A 174 1.15 -21.16 3.82
C LYS A 174 -0.01 -20.17 3.72
N GLU A 175 -0.15 -19.49 2.62
CA GLU A 175 -1.26 -18.58 2.32
C GLU A 175 -1.64 -18.73 0.85
N ALA A 176 -2.95 -18.83 0.58
CA ALA A 176 -3.47 -18.91 -0.79
C ALA A 176 -3.52 -17.53 -1.42
#